data_3b3e940eface06762b8cb1c7825ca8f2
#
_entry.id   3b3e940eface06762b8cb1c7825ca8f2
#
_cell.length_a   1.000
_cell.length_b   1.000
_cell.length_c   1.000
_cell.angle_alpha   90.00
_cell.angle_beta   90.00
_cell.angle_gamma   90.00
#
_symmetry.space_group_name_H-M   'P 1'
#
loop_
_entity.id
_entity.type
_entity.pdbx_description
1 polymer ?
#
loop_
_entity_poly.entity_id
_entity_poly.type
_entity_poly.pdbx_seq_one_letter_code
_entity_poly.pdbx_strand_id
1 'polypeptide(L)'
;MNFPNGKTVKKVREMYPAGCRIVLDHMDDPYTKIPEGTQGTVRDVDDTGTVIPSWDGGGSLGIVYGEDSCHKIHTEAEAKTTLDWYGKYQPEADSRCPRCGERMPGPKGRHAISRWADITVCDQCGTIEALEKAGLTKTLPMMEWFCIRQAQNGGGEWKG
;
A
#
# COMPACT_ATOMS: atom_id res chain seq x y z
N MET A 1 13.11 -27.49 -9.48
CA MET A 1 12.81 -26.28 -8.71
C MET A 1 13.55 -26.35 -7.38
N ASN A 2 14.38 -25.37 -7.11
CA ASN A 2 15.13 -25.28 -5.86
C ASN A 2 14.32 -24.47 -4.84
N PHE A 3 13.80 -25.16 -3.84
CA PHE A 3 13.11 -24.49 -2.75
C PHE A 3 14.11 -23.84 -1.81
N PRO A 4 13.84 -22.63 -1.32
CA PRO A 4 14.71 -21.99 -0.35
C PRO A 4 14.73 -22.77 0.96
N ASN A 5 15.85 -22.65 1.71
CA ASN A 5 15.94 -23.28 3.03
C ASN A 5 15.10 -22.51 4.05
N GLY A 6 14.93 -23.09 5.26
CA GLY A 6 14.09 -22.51 6.30
C GLY A 6 14.55 -21.10 6.74
N LYS A 7 15.84 -20.81 6.70
CA LYS A 7 16.37 -19.47 7.03
C LYS A 7 15.94 -18.45 6.00
N THR A 8 15.98 -18.81 4.72
CA THR A 8 15.54 -17.95 3.64
C THR A 8 14.03 -17.70 3.71
N VAL A 9 13.24 -18.73 3.96
CA VAL A 9 11.78 -18.60 4.14
C VAL A 9 11.48 -17.62 5.29
N LYS A 10 12.20 -17.75 6.41
CA LYS A 10 12.04 -16.86 7.55
C LYS A 10 12.34 -15.40 7.17
N LYS A 11 13.42 -15.17 6.41
CA LYS A 11 13.77 -13.83 5.93
C LYS A 11 12.69 -13.24 5.04
N VAL A 12 12.15 -14.05 4.12
CA VAL A 12 11.06 -13.61 3.24
C VAL A 12 9.83 -13.21 4.06
N ARG A 13 9.48 -14.00 5.05
CA ARG A 13 8.36 -13.68 5.96
C ARG A 13 8.59 -12.37 6.71
N GLU A 14 9.81 -12.12 7.15
CA GLU A 14 10.15 -10.88 7.85
C GLU A 14 10.13 -9.67 6.92
N MET A 15 10.57 -9.85 5.68
CA MET A 15 10.56 -8.78 4.67
C MET A 15 9.16 -8.43 4.19
N TYR A 16 8.29 -9.42 4.09
CA TYR A 16 6.94 -9.28 3.53
C TYR A 16 5.88 -9.76 4.53
N PRO A 17 5.74 -9.07 5.66
CA PRO A 17 4.73 -9.48 6.64
C PRO A 17 3.31 -9.29 6.08
N ALA A 18 2.37 -10.08 6.60
CA ALA A 18 0.98 -9.97 6.18
C ALA A 18 0.48 -8.53 6.36
N GLY A 19 -0.19 -8.02 5.35
CA GLY A 19 -0.71 -6.65 5.33
C GLY A 19 0.21 -5.64 4.66
N CYS A 20 1.48 -5.96 4.37
CA CYS A 20 2.33 -5.01 3.66
C CYS A 20 1.93 -4.90 2.19
N ARG A 21 2.20 -3.74 1.60
CA ARG A 21 1.91 -3.48 0.19
C ARG A 21 3.14 -3.80 -0.64
N ILE A 22 2.92 -4.42 -1.78
CA ILE A 22 4.00 -4.79 -2.71
C ILE A 22 3.66 -4.34 -4.13
N VAL A 23 4.70 -4.17 -4.91
CA VAL A 23 4.63 -3.85 -6.34
C VAL A 23 5.33 -4.98 -7.09
N LEU A 24 4.68 -5.52 -8.10
CA LEU A 24 5.25 -6.60 -8.91
C LEU A 24 6.32 -6.04 -9.84
N ASP A 25 7.54 -6.59 -9.77
CA ASP A 25 8.63 -6.26 -10.69
C ASP A 25 8.65 -7.18 -11.90
N HIS A 26 8.55 -8.48 -11.65
CA HIS A 26 8.62 -9.48 -12.71
C HIS A 26 7.90 -10.76 -12.29
N MET A 27 7.18 -11.35 -13.21
CA MET A 27 6.53 -12.64 -13.00
C MET A 27 6.76 -13.53 -14.21
N ASP A 28 7.36 -14.68 -13.95
CA ASP A 28 7.74 -15.65 -14.99
C ASP A 28 6.69 -16.76 -15.09
N ASP A 29 5.43 -16.39 -15.30
CA ASP A 29 4.34 -17.35 -15.48
C ASP A 29 3.89 -17.33 -16.94
N PRO A 30 3.98 -18.46 -17.66
CA PRO A 30 3.59 -18.50 -19.07
C PRO A 30 2.07 -18.45 -19.28
N TYR A 31 1.27 -18.70 -18.26
CA TYR A 31 -0.18 -18.82 -18.38
C TYR A 31 -0.96 -17.60 -17.89
N THR A 32 -0.43 -16.91 -16.89
CA THR A 32 -1.11 -15.76 -16.29
C THR A 32 -0.20 -14.55 -16.38
N LYS A 33 -0.70 -13.50 -17.02
CA LYS A 33 0.08 -12.27 -17.18
C LYS A 33 -0.47 -11.20 -16.24
N ILE A 34 0.21 -11.03 -15.13
CA ILE A 34 0.00 -9.88 -14.26
C ILE A 34 1.02 -8.83 -14.69
N PRO A 35 0.57 -7.63 -15.11
CA PRO A 35 1.51 -6.60 -15.58
C PRO A 35 2.51 -6.18 -14.51
N GLU A 36 3.73 -5.90 -14.93
CA GLU A 36 4.72 -5.27 -14.07
C GLU A 36 4.17 -3.95 -13.53
N GLY A 37 4.43 -3.65 -12.28
CA GLY A 37 3.89 -2.47 -11.62
C GLY A 37 2.53 -2.69 -10.95
N THR A 38 1.92 -3.86 -11.09
CA THR A 38 0.67 -4.19 -10.38
C THR A 38 0.94 -4.21 -8.88
N GLN A 39 0.04 -3.61 -8.11
CA GLN A 39 0.15 -3.58 -6.66
C GLN A 39 -0.78 -4.58 -6.01
N GLY A 40 -0.41 -5.02 -4.83
CA GLY A 40 -1.20 -5.94 -4.03
C GLY A 40 -0.83 -5.87 -2.56
N THR A 41 -1.58 -6.62 -1.76
CA THR A 41 -1.35 -6.71 -0.31
C THR A 41 -0.94 -8.14 0.02
N VAL A 42 0.15 -8.31 0.75
CA VAL A 42 0.61 -9.64 1.18
C VAL A 42 -0.38 -10.23 2.16
N ARG A 43 -0.81 -11.45 1.89
CA ARG A 43 -1.68 -12.22 2.80
C ARG A 43 -0.85 -13.16 3.66
N ASP A 44 0.15 -13.81 3.07
CA ASP A 44 0.98 -14.78 3.76
C ASP A 44 2.24 -15.07 2.94
N VAL A 45 3.17 -15.78 3.53
CA VAL A 45 4.33 -16.39 2.85
C VAL A 45 4.30 -17.86 3.23
N ASP A 46 4.24 -18.74 2.23
CA ASP A 46 4.13 -20.17 2.48
C ASP A 46 5.48 -20.80 2.85
N ASP A 47 5.47 -22.12 3.10
CA ASP A 47 6.66 -22.85 3.52
C ASP A 47 7.74 -22.97 2.44
N THR A 48 7.40 -22.63 1.19
CA THR A 48 8.36 -22.62 0.08
C THR A 48 8.93 -21.23 -0.18
N GLY A 49 8.58 -20.24 0.66
CA GLY A 49 9.03 -18.85 0.47
C GLY A 49 8.24 -18.11 -0.60
N THR A 50 7.13 -18.65 -1.05
CA THR A 50 6.27 -17.98 -2.02
C THR A 50 5.42 -16.94 -1.30
N VAL A 51 5.48 -15.69 -1.77
CA VAL A 51 4.64 -14.61 -1.25
C VAL A 51 3.26 -14.75 -1.86
N ILE A 52 2.24 -14.84 -1.03
CA ILE A 52 0.85 -14.98 -1.45
C ILE A 52 0.15 -13.64 -1.31
N PRO A 53 -0.02 -12.89 -2.39
CA PRO A 53 -0.67 -11.59 -2.34
C PRO A 53 -2.16 -11.68 -2.65
N SER A 54 -2.85 -10.60 -2.34
CA SER A 54 -4.15 -10.27 -2.91
C SER A 54 -3.90 -9.09 -3.86
N TRP A 55 -3.95 -9.34 -5.16
CA TRP A 55 -3.70 -8.29 -6.16
C TRP A 55 -4.89 -7.33 -6.24
N ASP A 56 -4.61 -6.06 -6.41
CA ASP A 56 -5.66 -5.03 -6.45
C ASP A 56 -6.64 -5.24 -7.61
N GLY A 57 -6.14 -5.76 -8.73
CA GLY A 57 -6.98 -6.11 -9.89
C GLY A 57 -7.69 -7.44 -9.77
N GLY A 58 -7.52 -8.15 -8.67
CA GLY A 58 -8.08 -9.48 -8.43
C GLY A 58 -7.07 -10.59 -8.61
N GLY A 59 -7.33 -11.71 -7.96
CA GLY A 59 -6.46 -12.87 -8.00
C GLY A 59 -5.44 -12.90 -6.88
N SER A 60 -4.79 -14.04 -6.74
CA SER A 60 -3.83 -14.29 -5.66
C SER A 60 -2.63 -15.12 -6.14
N LEU A 61 -2.25 -14.95 -7.40
CA LEU A 61 -1.11 -15.69 -7.96
C LEU A 61 0.16 -15.35 -7.18
N GLY A 62 0.81 -16.36 -6.63
CA GLY A 62 1.96 -16.23 -5.76
C GLY A 62 3.22 -15.75 -6.48
N ILE A 63 4.11 -15.09 -5.71
CA ILE A 63 5.41 -14.64 -6.19
C ILE A 63 6.43 -15.66 -5.72
N VAL A 64 7.00 -16.40 -6.68
CA VAL A 64 7.90 -17.53 -6.41
C VAL A 64 9.31 -17.02 -6.17
N TYR A 65 9.87 -17.34 -5.01
CA TYR A 65 11.23 -16.96 -4.67
C TYR A 65 12.22 -17.47 -5.74
N GLY A 66 13.06 -16.55 -6.23
CA GLY A 66 14.09 -16.85 -7.22
C GLY A 66 13.62 -16.85 -8.67
N GLU A 67 12.33 -16.90 -8.94
CA GLU A 67 11.78 -16.85 -10.30
C GLU A 67 11.08 -15.52 -10.57
N ASP A 68 10.30 -15.06 -9.61
CA ASP A 68 9.55 -13.80 -9.69
C ASP A 68 10.16 -12.77 -8.75
N SER A 69 9.83 -11.51 -8.93
CA SER A 69 10.32 -10.46 -8.03
C SER A 69 9.28 -9.39 -7.76
N CYS A 70 9.36 -8.84 -6.57
CA CYS A 70 8.52 -7.73 -6.13
C CYS A 70 9.31 -6.84 -5.17
N HIS A 71 8.76 -5.68 -4.89
CA HIS A 71 9.33 -4.78 -3.90
C HIS A 71 8.20 -4.08 -3.13
N LYS A 72 8.51 -3.49 -1.99
CA LYS A 72 7.58 -2.63 -1.25
C LYS A 72 7.52 -1.27 -1.92
N ILE A 73 6.48 -0.50 -1.62
CA ILE A 73 6.33 0.86 -2.14
C ILE A 73 7.58 1.66 -1.82
N HIS A 74 8.25 2.22 -2.83
CA HIS A 74 9.44 3.04 -2.60
C HIS A 74 9.53 4.28 -3.48
N THR A 75 8.52 4.54 -4.31
CA THR A 75 8.47 5.76 -5.12
C THR A 75 7.18 6.54 -4.85
N GLU A 76 7.23 7.85 -5.09
CA GLU A 76 6.04 8.71 -4.96
C GLU A 76 4.91 8.26 -5.90
N ALA A 77 5.27 7.81 -7.10
CA ALA A 77 4.28 7.31 -8.06
C ALA A 77 3.55 6.08 -7.54
N GLU A 78 4.28 5.16 -6.93
CA GLU A 78 3.72 3.96 -6.32
C GLU A 78 2.85 4.31 -5.12
N ALA A 79 3.29 5.25 -4.31
CA ALA A 79 2.51 5.73 -3.18
C ALA A 79 1.19 6.36 -3.64
N LYS A 80 1.23 7.18 -4.69
CA LYS A 80 0.01 7.79 -5.25
C LYS A 80 -0.97 6.73 -5.73
N THR A 81 -0.49 5.73 -6.45
CA THR A 81 -1.33 4.61 -6.92
C THR A 81 -1.99 3.90 -5.74
N THR A 82 -1.23 3.67 -4.69
CA THR A 82 -1.74 3.03 -3.47
C THR A 82 -2.80 3.89 -2.78
N LEU A 83 -2.56 5.20 -2.68
CA LEU A 83 -3.52 6.13 -2.07
C LEU A 83 -4.82 6.19 -2.87
N ASP A 84 -4.73 6.26 -4.20
CA ASP A 84 -5.91 6.27 -5.05
C ASP A 84 -6.73 4.98 -4.89
N TRP A 85 -6.05 3.86 -4.75
CA TRP A 85 -6.69 2.58 -4.47
C TRP A 85 -7.40 2.59 -3.11
N TYR A 86 -6.72 3.04 -2.06
CA TYR A 86 -7.32 3.12 -0.73
C TYR A 86 -8.54 4.06 -0.71
N GLY A 87 -8.51 5.11 -1.51
CA GLY A 87 -9.64 6.03 -1.60
C GLY A 87 -10.94 5.37 -2.03
N LYS A 88 -10.85 4.34 -2.87
CA LYS A 88 -12.03 3.59 -3.33
C LYS A 88 -12.68 2.76 -2.22
N TYR A 89 -11.90 2.37 -1.22
CA TYR A 89 -12.35 1.51 -0.13
C TYR A 89 -12.39 2.22 1.21
N GLN A 90 -12.18 3.52 1.20
CA GLN A 90 -12.20 4.33 2.42
C GLN A 90 -13.58 4.24 3.08
N PRO A 91 -13.67 3.98 4.41
CA PRO A 91 -14.96 3.91 5.10
C PRO A 91 -15.77 5.19 4.93
N GLU A 92 -17.09 5.02 4.83
CA GLU A 92 -18.01 6.15 4.66
C GLU A 92 -18.13 7.04 5.90
N ALA A 93 -17.76 6.51 7.06
CA ALA A 93 -17.80 7.26 8.32
C ALA A 93 -16.75 6.76 9.30
N ASP A 94 -16.34 7.64 10.19
CA ASP A 94 -15.47 7.34 11.34
C ASP A 94 -14.14 6.67 10.96
N SER A 95 -13.54 7.09 9.86
CA SER A 95 -12.26 6.56 9.41
C SER A 95 -11.09 7.34 10.01
N ARG A 96 -9.87 6.86 9.76
CA ARG A 96 -8.65 7.59 10.09
C ARG A 96 -8.17 8.37 8.87
N CYS A 97 -7.56 9.54 9.13
CA CYS A 97 -6.95 10.31 8.05
C CYS A 97 -5.74 9.53 7.50
N PRO A 98 -5.72 9.25 6.18
CA PRO A 98 -4.61 8.51 5.59
C PRO A 98 -3.30 9.28 5.65
N ARG A 99 -3.35 10.60 5.77
CA ARG A 99 -2.17 11.46 5.78
C ARG A 99 -1.53 11.57 7.16
N CYS A 100 -2.31 11.85 8.21
CA CYS A 100 -1.77 12.06 9.57
C CYS A 100 -2.15 10.99 10.58
N GLY A 101 -3.11 10.11 10.28
CA GLY A 101 -3.54 9.04 11.17
C GLY A 101 -4.55 9.45 12.22
N GLU A 102 -4.93 10.72 12.27
CA GLU A 102 -5.93 11.20 13.23
C GLU A 102 -7.33 10.70 12.86
N ARG A 103 -8.20 10.60 13.84
CA ARG A 103 -9.57 10.17 13.61
C ARG A 103 -10.35 11.24 12.85
N MET A 104 -11.17 10.80 11.92
CA MET A 104 -12.10 11.65 11.18
C MET A 104 -13.53 11.24 11.57
N PRO A 105 -14.07 11.78 12.66
CA PRO A 105 -15.40 11.38 13.12
C PRO A 105 -16.49 11.82 12.15
N GLY A 106 -17.58 11.06 12.10
CA GLY A 106 -18.74 11.36 11.28
C GLY A 106 -18.55 11.00 9.81
N PRO A 107 -19.47 11.45 8.94
CA PRO A 107 -19.48 11.08 7.53
C PRO A 107 -18.23 11.54 6.79
N LYS A 108 -17.73 10.68 5.91
CA LYS A 108 -16.58 10.97 5.05
C LYS A 108 -16.76 12.26 4.25
N GLY A 109 -17.97 12.49 3.75
CA GLY A 109 -18.26 13.65 2.93
C GLY A 109 -18.15 15.00 3.64
N ARG A 110 -18.00 15.02 4.96
CA ARG A 110 -17.78 16.26 5.73
C ARG A 110 -16.32 16.65 5.80
N HIS A 111 -15.41 15.78 5.36
CA HIS A 111 -13.98 16.02 5.45
C HIS A 111 -13.42 16.42 4.09
N ALA A 112 -12.19 16.90 4.08
CA ALA A 112 -11.56 17.41 2.88
C ALA A 112 -11.15 16.27 1.93
N ILE A 113 -11.17 16.56 0.63
CA ILE A 113 -10.60 15.67 -0.38
C ILE A 113 -9.18 16.14 -0.64
N SER A 114 -8.24 15.20 -0.65
CA SER A 114 -6.84 15.53 -0.90
C SER A 114 -6.66 16.17 -2.28
N ARG A 115 -5.73 17.13 -2.36
CA ARG A 115 -5.31 17.73 -3.62
C ARG A 115 -4.26 16.89 -4.33
N TRP A 116 -3.70 15.90 -3.65
CA TRP A 116 -2.58 15.12 -4.16
C TRP A 116 -2.98 13.70 -4.57
N ALA A 117 -4.10 13.20 -4.05
CA ALA A 117 -4.58 11.86 -4.35
C ALA A 117 -6.11 11.80 -4.24
N ASP A 118 -6.73 10.79 -4.84
CA ASP A 118 -8.18 10.61 -4.80
C ASP A 118 -8.58 9.89 -3.50
N ILE A 119 -8.47 10.63 -2.38
CA ILE A 119 -8.72 10.10 -1.05
C ILE A 119 -9.16 11.25 -0.12
N THR A 120 -10.00 10.92 0.86
CA THR A 120 -10.46 11.90 1.85
C THR A 120 -9.44 12.01 3.00
N VAL A 121 -9.09 13.24 3.36
CA VAL A 121 -8.19 13.56 4.47
C VAL A 121 -8.95 14.39 5.50
N CYS A 122 -8.41 14.54 6.72
CA CYS A 122 -9.04 15.38 7.72
C CYS A 122 -8.94 16.87 7.30
N ASP A 123 -9.79 17.71 7.91
CA ASP A 123 -9.86 19.12 7.53
C ASP A 123 -8.55 19.86 7.79
N GLN A 124 -7.83 19.48 8.84
CA GLN A 124 -6.52 20.07 9.13
C GLN A 124 -5.52 19.75 8.02
N CYS A 125 -5.46 18.49 7.59
CA CYS A 125 -4.61 18.10 6.46
C CYS A 125 -5.04 18.77 5.17
N GLY A 126 -6.34 18.92 4.93
CA GLY A 126 -6.86 19.66 3.79
C GLY A 126 -6.38 21.12 3.77
N THR A 127 -6.37 21.76 4.92
CA THR A 127 -5.84 23.14 5.07
C THR A 127 -4.33 23.16 4.79
N ILE A 128 -3.58 22.23 5.35
CA ILE A 128 -2.14 22.12 5.10
C ILE A 128 -1.87 21.93 3.61
N GLU A 129 -2.63 21.08 2.94
CA GLU A 129 -2.47 20.84 1.49
C GLU A 129 -2.77 22.12 0.67
N ALA A 130 -3.71 22.91 1.10
CA ALA A 130 -3.97 24.22 0.46
C ALA A 130 -2.75 25.12 0.55
N LEU A 131 -2.09 25.15 1.70
CA LEU A 131 -0.86 25.93 1.90
C LEU A 131 0.29 25.37 1.08
N GLU A 132 0.42 24.05 1.00
CA GLU A 132 1.41 23.40 0.16
C GLU A 132 1.21 23.75 -1.33
N LYS A 133 -0.02 23.70 -1.79
CA LYS A 133 -0.37 24.03 -3.18
C LYS A 133 -0.05 25.47 -3.51
N ALA A 134 -0.23 26.36 -2.53
CA ALA A 134 0.07 27.80 -2.68
C ALA A 134 1.58 28.11 -2.56
N GLY A 135 2.40 27.12 -2.24
CA GLY A 135 3.84 27.30 -2.08
C GLY A 135 4.23 27.97 -0.75
N LEU A 136 3.32 28.01 0.21
CA LEU A 136 3.55 28.66 1.50
C LEU A 136 4.18 27.72 2.53
N THR A 137 4.16 26.44 2.27
CA THR A 137 4.83 25.43 3.11
C THR A 137 5.33 24.27 2.25
N LYS A 138 6.26 23.51 2.79
CA LYS A 138 6.88 22.38 2.10
C LYS A 138 5.87 21.24 2.00
N THR A 139 5.76 20.62 0.81
CA THR A 139 4.85 19.51 0.57
C THR A 139 5.35 18.27 1.32
N LEU A 140 4.46 17.62 2.06
CA LEU A 140 4.76 16.34 2.71
C LEU A 140 4.81 15.24 1.63
N PRO A 141 5.93 14.52 1.48
CA PRO A 141 6.01 13.42 0.53
C PRO A 141 4.97 12.34 0.82
N MET A 142 4.39 11.75 -0.22
CA MET A 142 3.41 10.68 -0.06
C MET A 142 3.99 9.47 0.66
N MET A 143 5.30 9.24 0.50
CA MET A 143 5.99 8.15 1.22
C MET A 143 5.94 8.32 2.73
N GLU A 144 5.73 9.53 3.22
CA GLU A 144 5.63 9.84 4.65
C GLU A 144 4.19 9.90 5.15
N TRP A 145 3.20 9.69 4.29
CA TRP A 145 1.81 9.61 4.73
C TRP A 145 1.63 8.42 5.67
N PHE A 146 0.77 8.58 6.65
CA PHE A 146 0.53 7.56 7.67
C PHE A 146 0.18 6.19 7.08
N CYS A 147 -0.77 6.14 6.15
CA CYS A 147 -1.22 4.86 5.56
C CYS A 147 -0.13 4.20 4.71
N ILE A 148 0.73 4.98 4.05
CA ILE A 148 1.82 4.43 3.26
C ILE A 148 2.87 3.79 4.17
N ARG A 149 3.24 4.46 5.26
CA ARG A 149 4.18 3.89 6.22
C ARG A 149 3.64 2.61 6.85
N GLN A 150 2.36 2.57 7.16
CA GLN A 150 1.72 1.36 7.67
C GLN A 150 1.70 0.25 6.62
N ALA A 151 1.40 0.59 5.38
CA ALA A 151 1.39 -0.38 4.28
C ALA A 151 2.76 -1.02 4.05
N GLN A 152 3.84 -0.27 4.25
CA GLN A 152 5.19 -0.81 4.10
C GLN A 152 5.57 -1.74 5.24
N ASN A 153 5.10 -1.46 6.45
CA ASN A 153 5.46 -2.24 7.63
C ASN A 153 4.59 -3.47 7.84
N GLY A 154 3.46 -3.54 7.14
CA GLY A 154 2.52 -4.65 7.26
C GLY A 154 1.70 -4.61 8.53
N GLY A 155 0.63 -5.39 8.57
CA GLY A 155 -0.13 -5.64 9.79
C GLY A 155 -0.94 -4.48 10.34
N GLY A 156 -0.89 -3.32 9.74
CA GLY A 156 -1.64 -2.19 10.22
C GLY A 156 -2.99 -2.05 9.52
N GLU A 157 -4.07 -2.11 10.28
CA GLU A 157 -5.34 -1.65 9.77
C GLU A 157 -5.37 -0.14 9.87
N TRP A 158 -5.46 0.55 8.74
CA TRP A 158 -5.52 2.00 8.75
C TRP A 158 -6.96 2.53 8.83
N LYS A 159 -7.93 1.68 8.72
CA LYS A 159 -9.33 2.06 8.95
C LYS A 159 -9.60 2.19 10.45
N GLY A 160 -10.21 3.25 10.82
CA GLY A 160 -10.48 3.64 12.19
C GLY A 160 -11.33 2.71 13.00
#